data_783b8f109e3062cba6bc6dc21055c89c
#
_entry.id   783b8f109e3062cba6bc6dc21055c89c
#
_cell.length_a   1.000
_cell.length_b   1.000
_cell.length_c   1.000
_cell.angle_alpha   90.00
_cell.angle_beta   90.00
_cell.angle_gamma   90.00
#
_symmetry.space_group_name_H-M   'P 1'
#
loop_
_entity.id
_entity.type
_entity.pdbx_description
1 polymer ?
#
loop_
_entity_poly.entity_id
_entity_poly.type
_entity_poly.pdbx_seq_one_letter_code
_entity_poly.pdbx_strand_id
1 'polypeptide(L)'
;MKIAYKDIFINLNPLRFNHPKNDLILFLHGFSGDSNDWKGIANSIDSNFNIAAIDLIGHGETDSPDDLYYYGVDFISGLIEAAIKYLRKDKVILCGYSMGGRAALNFAIKNKNLIEALILESSTAGILNENERRMRVQKDNELAQFILNHSISEFVDYWMNLDLFNSQKTLDKIILDKIRNARLKNNPVGLANSLIGFGTGSMPVLFNELKILNRKTLLITGSLDMKFTQINKLMSELLPRSEHISIEGSGHNTHLEKPDKFSEVINSFLLKL
;
A
#
# COMPACT_ATOMS: atom_id res chain seq x y z
N MET A 1 -16.91 -0.83 7.58
CA MET A 1 -17.54 0.16 8.49
C MET A 1 -16.92 1.53 8.27
N LYS A 2 -17.69 2.61 8.48
CA LYS A 2 -17.16 3.98 8.32
C LYS A 2 -16.78 4.54 9.68
N ILE A 3 -15.57 5.09 9.79
CA ILE A 3 -15.06 5.81 10.97
C ILE A 3 -14.76 7.25 10.59
N ALA A 4 -14.93 8.19 11.52
CA ALA A 4 -14.68 9.59 11.25
C ALA A 4 -13.23 9.97 11.60
N TYR A 5 -12.58 10.74 10.73
CA TYR A 5 -11.34 11.43 10.99
C TYR A 5 -11.44 12.86 10.47
N LYS A 6 -11.49 13.85 11.37
CA LYS A 6 -11.86 15.22 11.05
C LYS A 6 -13.23 15.23 10.33
N ASP A 7 -13.28 15.81 9.15
CA ASP A 7 -14.45 15.93 8.26
C ASP A 7 -14.55 14.84 7.19
N ILE A 8 -13.71 13.79 7.30
CA ILE A 8 -13.65 12.66 6.35
C ILE A 8 -14.16 11.39 6.99
N PHE A 9 -14.92 10.59 6.24
CA PHE A 9 -15.22 9.21 6.57
C PHE A 9 -14.23 8.26 5.91
N ILE A 10 -13.62 7.42 6.74
CA ILE A 10 -12.67 6.39 6.35
C ILE A 10 -13.40 5.04 6.34
N ASN A 11 -13.28 4.28 5.27
CA ASN A 11 -13.72 2.89 5.29
C ASN A 11 -12.66 2.01 5.95
N LEU A 12 -13.05 1.44 7.10
CA LEU A 12 -12.29 0.43 7.82
C LEU A 12 -12.98 -0.93 7.63
N ASN A 13 -12.26 -1.90 7.13
CA ASN A 13 -12.71 -3.26 6.88
C ASN A 13 -12.06 -4.23 7.87
N PRO A 14 -12.75 -4.66 8.95
CA PRO A 14 -12.25 -5.69 9.84
C PRO A 14 -12.39 -7.05 9.14
N LEU A 15 -11.31 -7.54 8.55
CA LEU A 15 -11.31 -8.77 7.76
C LEU A 15 -11.36 -10.02 8.66
N ARG A 16 -10.70 -9.97 9.82
CA ARG A 16 -10.74 -11.02 10.84
C ARG A 16 -10.43 -10.44 12.22
N PHE A 17 -11.33 -10.63 13.16
CA PHE A 17 -11.19 -10.24 14.57
C PHE A 17 -11.52 -11.40 15.47
N ASN A 18 -10.53 -12.21 15.83
CA ASN A 18 -10.72 -13.42 16.62
C ASN A 18 -10.75 -13.12 18.13
N HIS A 19 -9.85 -12.25 18.59
CA HIS A 19 -9.75 -11.91 20.01
C HIS A 19 -9.18 -10.50 20.21
N PRO A 20 -9.75 -9.68 21.14
CA PRO A 20 -9.28 -8.30 21.37
C PRO A 20 -7.80 -8.17 21.72
N LYS A 21 -7.22 -9.16 22.42
CA LYS A 21 -5.81 -9.16 22.84
C LYS A 21 -4.82 -9.55 21.74
N ASN A 22 -5.27 -10.20 20.66
CA ASN A 22 -4.38 -10.58 19.57
C ASN A 22 -3.79 -9.34 18.91
N ASP A 23 -2.54 -9.44 18.46
CA ASP A 23 -1.89 -8.40 17.68
C ASP A 23 -2.65 -8.12 16.38
N LEU A 24 -2.54 -6.90 15.91
CA LEU A 24 -3.25 -6.45 14.71
C LEU A 24 -2.29 -6.25 13.55
N ILE A 25 -2.62 -6.85 12.42
CA ILE A 25 -2.05 -6.49 11.13
C ILE A 25 -3.03 -5.55 10.43
N LEU A 26 -2.58 -4.32 10.15
CA LEU A 26 -3.35 -3.33 9.40
C LEU A 26 -2.80 -3.25 7.97
N PHE A 27 -3.64 -3.59 7.01
CA PHE A 27 -3.29 -3.62 5.58
C PHE A 27 -3.66 -2.32 4.87
N LEU A 28 -2.76 -1.87 3.99
CA LEU A 28 -2.89 -0.68 3.15
C LEU A 28 -2.71 -1.07 1.68
N HIS A 29 -3.71 -0.82 0.87
CA HIS A 29 -3.74 -1.19 -0.56
C HIS A 29 -2.86 -0.29 -1.44
N GLY A 30 -2.61 -0.71 -2.67
CA GLY A 30 -1.94 0.07 -3.71
C GLY A 30 -2.87 1.06 -4.42
N PHE A 31 -2.29 1.88 -5.32
CA PHE A 31 -3.06 2.83 -6.14
C PHE A 31 -4.12 2.10 -6.97
N SER A 32 -5.31 2.66 -7.04
CA SER A 32 -6.54 2.11 -7.66
C SER A 32 -7.10 0.83 -7.02
N GLY A 33 -6.51 0.34 -5.92
CA GLY A 33 -7.04 -0.76 -5.11
C GLY A 33 -7.96 -0.28 -3.98
N ASP A 34 -8.41 -1.23 -3.17
CA ASP A 34 -9.17 -0.98 -1.95
C ASP A 34 -8.90 -2.06 -0.88
N SER A 35 -9.53 -1.95 0.28
CA SER A 35 -9.33 -2.89 1.41
C SER A 35 -9.75 -4.34 1.09
N ASN A 36 -10.55 -4.56 0.05
CA ASN A 36 -10.99 -5.91 -0.34
C ASN A 36 -9.88 -6.70 -1.04
N ASP A 37 -8.83 -6.05 -1.53
CA ASP A 37 -7.65 -6.71 -2.13
C ASP A 37 -7.03 -7.72 -1.14
N TRP A 38 -7.18 -7.47 0.16
CA TRP A 38 -6.58 -8.25 1.23
C TRP A 38 -7.45 -9.41 1.76
N LYS A 39 -8.71 -9.54 1.29
CA LYS A 39 -9.64 -10.58 1.79
C LYS A 39 -9.11 -11.99 1.62
N GLY A 40 -8.51 -12.30 0.47
CA GLY A 40 -7.93 -13.62 0.22
C GLY A 40 -6.77 -13.91 1.16
N ILE A 41 -5.88 -12.95 1.31
CA ILE A 41 -4.68 -13.03 2.17
C ILE A 41 -5.05 -13.19 3.65
N ALA A 42 -6.07 -12.46 4.12
CA ALA A 42 -6.50 -12.51 5.51
C ALA A 42 -6.81 -13.93 6.01
N ASN A 43 -7.33 -14.79 5.14
CA ASN A 43 -7.67 -16.18 5.50
C ASN A 43 -6.44 -17.08 5.62
N SER A 44 -5.33 -16.73 4.99
CA SER A 44 -4.09 -17.51 4.93
C SER A 44 -3.03 -17.06 5.96
N ILE A 45 -3.26 -15.95 6.65
CA ILE A 45 -2.42 -15.47 7.76
C ILE A 45 -2.77 -16.23 9.04
N ASP A 46 -1.77 -16.43 9.91
CA ASP A 46 -1.92 -17.09 11.22
C ASP A 46 -3.13 -16.53 12.00
N SER A 47 -3.95 -17.43 12.52
CA SER A 47 -5.20 -17.11 13.24
C SER A 47 -4.98 -16.37 14.56
N ASN A 48 -3.76 -16.34 15.08
CA ASN A 48 -3.41 -15.59 16.29
C ASN A 48 -3.36 -14.06 16.06
N PHE A 49 -3.43 -13.61 14.81
CA PHE A 49 -3.47 -12.18 14.49
C PHE A 49 -4.89 -11.72 14.12
N ASN A 50 -5.27 -10.56 14.62
CA ASN A 50 -6.39 -9.81 14.09
C ASN A 50 -5.98 -9.13 12.78
N ILE A 51 -6.90 -8.99 11.84
CA ILE A 51 -6.63 -8.42 10.52
C ILE A 51 -7.68 -7.38 10.19
N ALA A 52 -7.23 -6.19 9.84
CA ALA A 52 -8.04 -5.14 9.29
C ALA A 52 -7.35 -4.52 8.07
N ALA A 53 -8.13 -3.88 7.22
CA ALA A 53 -7.65 -3.08 6.12
C ALA A 53 -8.42 -1.76 6.06
N ILE A 54 -7.81 -0.71 5.53
CA ILE A 54 -8.48 0.57 5.29
C ILE A 54 -8.41 0.92 3.82
N ASP A 55 -9.42 1.64 3.35
CA ASP A 55 -9.33 2.34 2.08
C ASP A 55 -8.63 3.67 2.33
N LEU A 56 -7.54 3.91 1.61
CA LEU A 56 -6.83 5.19 1.67
C LEU A 56 -7.68 6.29 1.03
N ILE A 57 -7.41 7.55 1.41
CA ILE A 57 -8.15 8.71 0.89
C ILE A 57 -8.24 8.67 -0.64
N GLY A 58 -9.42 8.94 -1.18
CA GLY A 58 -9.67 8.93 -2.62
C GLY A 58 -9.83 7.55 -3.25
N HIS A 59 -9.90 6.48 -2.44
CA HIS A 59 -10.03 5.10 -2.91
C HIS A 59 -11.16 4.35 -2.18
N GLY A 60 -11.69 3.33 -2.85
CA GLY A 60 -12.71 2.46 -2.29
C GLY A 60 -13.95 3.23 -1.81
N GLU A 61 -14.34 3.00 -0.56
CA GLU A 61 -15.48 3.66 0.10
C GLU A 61 -15.05 4.79 1.07
N THR A 62 -13.75 5.11 1.15
CA THR A 62 -13.27 6.33 1.83
C THR A 62 -13.59 7.55 0.98
N ASP A 63 -13.89 8.66 1.62
CA ASP A 63 -14.24 9.90 0.93
C ASP A 63 -13.15 10.33 -0.07
N SER A 64 -13.60 11.05 -1.11
CA SER A 64 -12.76 11.55 -2.20
C SER A 64 -12.93 13.07 -2.33
N PRO A 65 -12.42 13.86 -1.36
CA PRO A 65 -12.58 15.32 -1.39
C PRO A 65 -11.80 15.96 -2.54
N ASP A 66 -12.25 17.14 -3.00
CA ASP A 66 -11.60 17.88 -4.08
C ASP A 66 -10.29 18.54 -3.65
N ASP A 67 -10.16 18.92 -2.37
CA ASP A 67 -9.00 19.63 -1.86
C ASP A 67 -7.79 18.70 -1.70
N LEU A 68 -6.68 19.06 -2.35
CA LEU A 68 -5.41 18.34 -2.30
C LEU A 68 -4.81 18.21 -0.89
N TYR A 69 -5.21 19.07 0.05
CA TYR A 69 -4.80 18.99 1.46
C TYR A 69 -5.01 17.59 2.03
N TYR A 70 -6.11 16.93 1.68
CA TYR A 70 -6.47 15.60 2.19
C TYR A 70 -5.55 14.48 1.67
N TYR A 71 -4.85 14.70 0.57
CA TYR A 71 -3.98 13.70 -0.06
C TYR A 71 -2.50 13.84 0.33
N GLY A 72 -2.19 14.79 1.20
CA GLY A 72 -0.83 14.97 1.72
C GLY A 72 -0.42 13.88 2.72
N VAL A 73 0.88 13.67 2.86
CA VAL A 73 1.49 12.67 3.75
C VAL A 73 0.97 12.76 5.19
N ASP A 74 0.82 13.99 5.71
CA ASP A 74 0.39 14.21 7.09
C ASP A 74 -1.07 13.80 7.31
N PHE A 75 -1.93 14.07 6.34
CA PHE A 75 -3.32 13.66 6.41
C PHE A 75 -3.47 12.13 6.33
N ILE A 76 -2.76 11.50 5.38
CA ILE A 76 -2.74 10.03 5.25
C ILE A 76 -2.22 9.38 6.53
N SER A 77 -1.18 9.95 7.14
CA SER A 77 -0.67 9.47 8.43
C SER A 77 -1.72 9.57 9.54
N GLY A 78 -2.43 10.69 9.62
CA GLY A 78 -3.51 10.87 10.59
C GLY A 78 -4.69 9.92 10.38
N LEU A 79 -5.00 9.60 9.13
CA LEU A 79 -6.01 8.60 8.76
C LEU A 79 -5.63 7.20 9.26
N ILE A 80 -4.38 6.78 9.09
CA ILE A 80 -3.86 5.51 9.63
C ILE A 80 -3.93 5.51 11.17
N GLU A 81 -3.51 6.59 11.82
CA GLU A 81 -3.57 6.73 13.28
C GLU A 81 -5.01 6.64 13.80
N ALA A 82 -5.96 7.28 13.12
CA ALA A 82 -7.38 7.22 13.50
C ALA A 82 -7.92 5.78 13.43
N ALA A 83 -7.54 5.01 12.42
CA ALA A 83 -7.91 3.60 12.31
C ALA A 83 -7.32 2.77 13.47
N ILE A 84 -6.04 2.96 13.80
CA ILE A 84 -5.37 2.27 14.92
C ILE A 84 -6.07 2.58 16.25
N LYS A 85 -6.36 3.86 16.50
CA LYS A 85 -7.07 4.31 17.71
C LYS A 85 -8.48 3.74 17.81
N TYR A 86 -9.22 3.74 16.69
CA TYR A 86 -10.55 3.16 16.64
C TYR A 86 -10.54 1.67 17.00
N LEU A 87 -9.54 0.94 16.52
CA LEU A 87 -9.34 -0.49 16.80
C LEU A 87 -8.77 -0.74 18.21
N ARG A 88 -8.51 0.32 18.99
CA ARG A 88 -8.00 0.28 20.37
C ARG A 88 -6.71 -0.53 20.48
N LYS A 89 -5.76 -0.29 19.59
CA LYS A 89 -4.46 -0.94 19.60
C LYS A 89 -3.37 0.05 19.97
N ASP A 90 -2.47 -0.38 20.86
CA ASP A 90 -1.30 0.40 21.25
C ASP A 90 -0.22 0.35 20.19
N LYS A 91 -0.10 -0.81 19.53
CA LYS A 91 0.82 -1.04 18.41
C LYS A 91 0.18 -1.93 17.36
N VAL A 92 0.65 -1.79 16.13
CA VAL A 92 0.22 -2.59 14.99
C VAL A 92 1.39 -3.04 14.14
N ILE A 93 1.19 -4.13 13.41
CA ILE A 93 2.01 -4.49 12.26
C ILE A 93 1.37 -3.83 11.05
N LEU A 94 2.08 -2.92 10.37
CA LEU A 94 1.59 -2.33 9.12
C LEU A 94 2.07 -3.15 7.93
N CYS A 95 1.13 -3.61 7.11
CA CYS A 95 1.41 -4.24 5.83
C CYS A 95 0.90 -3.35 4.70
N GLY A 96 1.77 -2.91 3.80
CA GLY A 96 1.39 -2.03 2.71
C GLY A 96 1.96 -2.44 1.37
N TYR A 97 1.10 -2.42 0.34
CA TYR A 97 1.47 -2.67 -1.04
C TYR A 97 1.68 -1.36 -1.81
N SER A 98 2.82 -1.22 -2.48
CA SER A 98 3.13 -0.11 -3.40
C SER A 98 2.84 1.26 -2.78
N MET A 99 1.76 1.96 -3.13
CA MET A 99 1.30 3.20 -2.51
C MET A 99 1.03 3.02 -1.01
N GLY A 100 0.34 1.94 -0.61
CA GLY A 100 0.10 1.61 0.79
C GLY A 100 1.39 1.35 1.57
N GLY A 101 2.41 0.75 0.93
CA GLY A 101 3.74 0.57 1.53
C GLY A 101 4.46 1.90 1.74
N ARG A 102 4.32 2.87 0.82
CA ARG A 102 4.81 4.23 1.01
C ARG A 102 4.12 4.94 2.16
N ALA A 103 2.80 4.77 2.28
CA ALA A 103 2.02 5.31 3.39
C ALA A 103 2.44 4.69 4.73
N ALA A 104 2.60 3.37 4.79
CA ALA A 104 3.09 2.64 5.96
C ALA A 104 4.48 3.12 6.41
N LEU A 105 5.41 3.28 5.47
CA LEU A 105 6.77 3.74 5.77
C LEU A 105 6.79 5.18 6.29
N ASN A 106 6.07 6.11 5.63
CA ASN A 106 5.95 7.49 6.10
C ASN A 106 5.35 7.56 7.50
N PHE A 107 4.29 6.79 7.75
CA PHE A 107 3.65 6.70 9.06
C PHE A 107 4.62 6.18 10.13
N ALA A 108 5.32 5.08 9.84
CA ALA A 108 6.22 4.42 10.79
C ALA A 108 7.41 5.31 11.21
N ILE A 109 7.94 6.11 10.30
CA ILE A 109 9.03 7.04 10.60
C ILE A 109 8.59 8.10 11.61
N LYS A 110 7.36 8.62 11.46
CA LYS A 110 6.82 9.66 12.36
C LYS A 110 6.25 9.08 13.66
N ASN A 111 5.69 7.88 13.62
CA ASN A 111 4.91 7.28 14.69
C ASN A 111 5.52 5.96 15.19
N LYS A 112 6.83 5.92 15.43
CA LYS A 112 7.58 4.70 15.80
C LYS A 112 6.93 3.92 16.95
N ASN A 113 6.35 4.61 17.92
CA ASN A 113 5.75 3.99 19.11
C ASN A 113 4.48 3.18 18.82
N LEU A 114 3.78 3.49 17.72
CA LEU A 114 2.58 2.78 17.29
C LEU A 114 2.87 1.57 16.38
N ILE A 115 4.14 1.33 16.03
CA ILE A 115 4.54 0.29 15.11
C ILE A 115 5.29 -0.82 15.84
N GLU A 116 4.80 -2.04 15.72
CA GLU A 116 5.53 -3.24 16.13
C GLU A 116 6.48 -3.72 15.03
N ALA A 117 5.98 -3.86 13.81
CA ALA A 117 6.75 -4.27 12.64
C ALA A 117 6.16 -3.69 11.36
N LEU A 118 6.94 -3.75 10.27
CA LEU A 118 6.52 -3.34 8.92
C LEU A 118 6.62 -4.51 7.94
N ILE A 119 5.66 -4.58 7.01
CA ILE A 119 5.69 -5.44 5.84
C ILE A 119 5.44 -4.53 4.63
N LEU A 120 6.43 -4.41 3.75
CA LEU A 120 6.40 -3.50 2.61
C LEU A 120 6.51 -4.31 1.31
N GLU A 121 5.42 -4.37 0.56
CA GLU A 121 5.38 -5.06 -0.72
C GLU A 121 5.59 -4.08 -1.87
N SER A 122 6.61 -4.32 -2.70
CA SER A 122 6.90 -3.57 -3.93
C SER A 122 6.84 -2.06 -3.73
N SER A 123 7.41 -1.57 -2.63
CA SER A 123 7.35 -0.17 -2.21
C SER A 123 8.69 0.55 -2.37
N THR A 124 8.73 1.83 -2.08
CA THR A 124 9.93 2.68 -2.16
C THR A 124 9.98 3.73 -1.06
N ALA A 125 11.20 4.11 -0.68
CA ALA A 125 11.45 5.26 0.19
C ALA A 125 11.51 6.61 -0.54
N GLY A 126 11.07 6.67 -1.80
CA GLY A 126 11.07 7.88 -2.64
C GLY A 126 12.02 7.80 -3.82
N ILE A 127 12.29 8.94 -4.45
CA ILE A 127 13.21 9.07 -5.58
C ILE A 127 14.34 10.02 -5.18
N LEU A 128 15.58 9.48 -5.11
CA LEU A 128 16.76 10.23 -4.68
C LEU A 128 17.19 11.28 -5.69
N ASN A 129 17.21 10.91 -6.98
CA ASN A 129 17.61 11.83 -8.04
C ASN A 129 16.53 12.91 -8.25
N GLU A 130 16.91 14.18 -8.10
CA GLU A 130 15.97 15.29 -8.18
C GLU A 130 15.35 15.47 -9.56
N ASN A 131 16.11 15.21 -10.63
CA ASN A 131 15.58 15.29 -12.01
C ASN A 131 14.55 14.18 -12.26
N GLU A 132 14.86 12.95 -11.86
CA GLU A 132 13.92 11.83 -11.96
C GLU A 132 12.65 12.08 -11.12
N ARG A 133 12.81 12.69 -9.94
CA ARG A 133 11.69 13.08 -9.08
C ARG A 133 10.80 14.11 -9.76
N ARG A 134 11.38 15.16 -10.36
CA ARG A 134 10.63 16.18 -11.13
C ARG A 134 9.90 15.56 -12.33
N MET A 135 10.59 14.71 -13.09
CA MET A 135 9.98 13.99 -14.21
C MET A 135 8.83 13.06 -13.75
N ARG A 136 8.97 12.47 -12.56
CA ARG A 136 7.90 11.65 -11.99
C ARG A 136 6.70 12.49 -11.58
N VAL A 137 6.88 13.64 -10.96
CA VAL A 137 5.78 14.59 -10.65
C VAL A 137 5.05 15.00 -11.93
N GLN A 138 5.80 15.31 -12.98
CA GLN A 138 5.18 15.65 -14.27
C GLN A 138 4.33 14.51 -14.82
N LYS A 139 4.85 13.28 -14.84
CA LYS A 139 4.11 12.09 -15.30
C LYS A 139 2.88 11.80 -14.44
N ASP A 140 2.98 11.99 -13.12
CA ASP A 140 1.84 11.81 -12.22
C ASP A 140 0.76 12.86 -12.49
N ASN A 141 1.14 14.11 -12.79
CA ASN A 141 0.21 15.18 -13.18
C ASN A 141 -0.45 14.90 -14.55
N GLU A 142 0.32 14.44 -15.53
CA GLU A 142 -0.21 14.04 -16.86
C GLU A 142 -1.23 12.91 -16.72
N LEU A 143 -0.92 11.91 -15.90
CA LEU A 143 -1.84 10.80 -15.62
C LEU A 143 -3.09 11.27 -14.86
N ALA A 144 -2.95 12.18 -13.91
CA ALA A 144 -4.08 12.78 -13.20
C ALA A 144 -5.02 13.53 -14.17
N GLN A 145 -4.45 14.30 -15.10
CA GLN A 145 -5.24 14.96 -16.14
C GLN A 145 -5.91 13.96 -17.09
N PHE A 146 -5.22 12.86 -17.44
CA PHE A 146 -5.84 11.80 -18.22
C PHE A 146 -7.05 11.20 -17.50
N ILE A 147 -6.94 10.91 -16.20
CA ILE A 147 -8.03 10.36 -15.39
C ILE A 147 -9.23 11.32 -15.36
N LEU A 148 -9.00 12.62 -15.24
CA LEU A 148 -10.07 13.62 -15.15
C LEU A 148 -10.76 13.89 -16.49
N ASN A 149 -10.07 13.70 -17.61
CA ASN A 149 -10.56 14.02 -18.95
C ASN A 149 -11.11 12.80 -19.72
N HIS A 150 -10.97 11.59 -19.16
CA HIS A 150 -11.46 10.36 -19.78
C HIS A 150 -12.38 9.60 -18.83
N SER A 151 -13.10 8.61 -19.35
CA SER A 151 -13.90 7.73 -18.51
C SER A 151 -13.02 6.87 -17.59
N ILE A 152 -13.56 6.49 -16.43
CA ILE A 152 -12.87 5.57 -15.52
C ILE A 152 -12.52 4.23 -16.21
N SER A 153 -13.31 3.79 -17.19
CA SER A 153 -13.04 2.58 -17.97
C SER A 153 -11.79 2.74 -18.82
N GLU A 154 -11.65 3.85 -19.54
CA GLU A 154 -10.45 4.12 -20.36
C GLU A 154 -9.20 4.20 -19.50
N PHE A 155 -9.29 4.85 -18.32
CA PHE A 155 -8.20 4.85 -17.36
C PHE A 155 -7.84 3.44 -16.88
N VAL A 156 -8.82 2.64 -16.48
CA VAL A 156 -8.59 1.28 -15.96
C VAL A 156 -7.97 0.40 -17.05
N ASP A 157 -8.44 0.50 -18.29
CA ASP A 157 -7.88 -0.25 -19.41
C ASP A 157 -6.44 0.19 -19.71
N TYR A 158 -6.14 1.49 -19.70
CA TYR A 158 -4.78 2.01 -19.78
C TYR A 158 -3.89 1.50 -18.64
N TRP A 159 -4.37 1.62 -17.38
CA TRP A 159 -3.62 1.28 -16.18
C TRP A 159 -3.24 -0.20 -16.13
N MET A 160 -4.19 -1.09 -16.43
CA MET A 160 -3.97 -2.54 -16.43
C MET A 160 -3.02 -3.01 -17.55
N ASN A 161 -2.83 -2.20 -18.60
CA ASN A 161 -1.93 -2.52 -19.70
C ASN A 161 -0.50 -1.98 -19.52
N LEU A 162 -0.19 -1.27 -18.43
CA LEU A 162 1.18 -0.82 -18.17
C LEU A 162 2.12 -2.03 -18.00
N ASP A 163 3.37 -1.85 -18.44
CA ASP A 163 4.42 -2.88 -18.35
C ASP A 163 4.63 -3.39 -16.91
N LEU A 164 4.35 -2.54 -15.92
CA LEU A 164 4.39 -2.88 -14.51
C LEU A 164 3.51 -4.09 -14.15
N PHE A 165 2.46 -4.33 -14.91
CA PHE A 165 1.48 -5.40 -14.70
C PHE A 165 1.52 -6.50 -15.75
N ASN A 166 2.57 -6.57 -16.56
CA ASN A 166 2.68 -7.59 -17.62
C ASN A 166 2.61 -9.03 -17.09
N SER A 167 3.15 -9.30 -15.90
CA SER A 167 3.06 -10.59 -15.23
C SER A 167 1.62 -11.00 -14.89
N GLN A 168 0.74 -10.05 -14.61
CA GLN A 168 -0.67 -10.33 -14.32
C GLN A 168 -1.46 -10.81 -15.53
N LYS A 169 -0.98 -10.58 -16.75
CA LYS A 169 -1.65 -11.05 -18.00
C LYS A 169 -1.75 -12.57 -18.09
N THR A 170 -0.99 -13.30 -17.27
CA THR A 170 -1.02 -14.76 -17.18
C THR A 170 -2.05 -15.28 -16.15
N LEU A 171 -2.68 -14.39 -15.39
CA LEU A 171 -3.69 -14.75 -14.42
C LEU A 171 -4.99 -15.19 -15.10
N ASP A 172 -5.78 -16.00 -14.38
CA ASP A 172 -7.09 -16.41 -14.84
C ASP A 172 -7.97 -15.19 -15.14
N LYS A 173 -8.73 -15.27 -16.24
CA LYS A 173 -9.63 -14.20 -16.68
C LYS A 173 -10.62 -13.78 -15.59
N ILE A 174 -11.09 -14.72 -14.77
CA ILE A 174 -12.02 -14.42 -13.66
C ILE A 174 -11.36 -13.49 -12.64
N ILE A 175 -10.05 -13.69 -12.38
CA ILE A 175 -9.27 -12.84 -11.48
C ILE A 175 -9.08 -11.45 -12.12
N LEU A 176 -8.71 -11.39 -13.39
CA LEU A 176 -8.54 -10.13 -14.11
C LEU A 176 -9.84 -9.32 -14.17
N ASP A 177 -10.97 -9.97 -14.44
CA ASP A 177 -12.29 -9.34 -14.47
C ASP A 177 -12.68 -8.80 -13.06
N LYS A 178 -12.38 -9.52 -11.98
CA LYS A 178 -12.59 -9.03 -10.60
C LYS A 178 -11.75 -7.78 -10.32
N ILE A 179 -10.47 -7.79 -10.69
CA ILE A 179 -9.58 -6.63 -10.51
C ILE A 179 -10.11 -5.43 -11.29
N ARG A 180 -10.45 -5.63 -12.56
CA ARG A 180 -11.00 -4.59 -13.42
C ARG A 180 -12.27 -4.00 -12.81
N ASN A 181 -13.22 -4.85 -12.40
CA ASN A 181 -14.48 -4.43 -11.81
C ASN A 181 -14.32 -3.69 -10.47
N ALA A 182 -13.31 -4.04 -9.66
CA ALA A 182 -12.97 -3.30 -8.45
C ALA A 182 -12.43 -1.90 -8.80
N ARG A 183 -11.50 -1.81 -9.74
CA ARG A 183 -10.91 -0.53 -10.18
C ARG A 183 -11.92 0.43 -10.80
N LEU A 184 -12.91 -0.07 -11.53
CA LEU A 184 -13.99 0.73 -12.13
C LEU A 184 -14.87 1.47 -11.11
N LYS A 185 -14.84 1.08 -9.84
CA LYS A 185 -15.59 1.72 -8.74
C LYS A 185 -14.91 2.95 -8.17
N ASN A 186 -13.64 3.18 -8.50
CA ASN A 186 -12.91 4.32 -7.97
C ASN A 186 -13.48 5.65 -8.47
N ASN A 187 -13.36 6.67 -7.62
CA ASN A 187 -13.68 8.06 -7.96
C ASN A 187 -12.52 8.68 -8.76
N PRO A 188 -12.75 9.21 -9.97
CA PRO A 188 -11.69 9.82 -10.78
C PRO A 188 -10.97 10.98 -10.09
N VAL A 189 -11.70 11.84 -9.36
CA VAL A 189 -11.09 12.96 -8.60
C VAL A 189 -10.21 12.43 -7.49
N GLY A 190 -10.68 11.41 -6.76
CA GLY A 190 -9.89 10.76 -5.72
C GLY A 190 -8.57 10.17 -6.24
N LEU A 191 -8.62 9.46 -7.36
CA LEU A 191 -7.42 8.91 -8.01
C LEU A 191 -6.47 10.01 -8.48
N ALA A 192 -6.97 11.02 -9.17
CA ALA A 192 -6.16 12.12 -9.69
C ALA A 192 -5.45 12.86 -8.54
N ASN A 193 -6.20 13.23 -7.50
CA ASN A 193 -5.67 13.92 -6.33
C ASN A 193 -4.66 13.07 -5.55
N SER A 194 -4.86 11.74 -5.49
CA SER A 194 -3.89 10.83 -4.88
C SER A 194 -2.56 10.79 -5.62
N LEU A 195 -2.56 10.88 -6.95
CA LEU A 195 -1.32 11.00 -7.75
C LEU A 195 -0.61 12.33 -7.49
N ILE A 196 -1.34 13.44 -7.44
CA ILE A 196 -0.78 14.77 -7.23
C ILE A 196 -0.24 14.92 -5.80
N GLY A 197 -1.05 14.56 -4.79
CA GLY A 197 -0.72 14.79 -3.38
C GLY A 197 0.24 13.77 -2.78
N PHE A 198 0.16 12.51 -3.23
CA PHE A 198 0.95 11.38 -2.70
C PHE A 198 1.62 10.52 -3.78
N GLY A 199 1.81 11.05 -4.98
CA GLY A 199 2.63 10.41 -6.01
C GLY A 199 4.06 10.12 -5.51
N THR A 200 4.76 9.20 -6.14
CA THR A 200 6.13 8.84 -5.73
C THR A 200 7.10 10.02 -5.82
N GLY A 201 6.84 10.97 -6.73
CA GLY A 201 7.62 12.19 -6.86
C GLY A 201 7.26 13.27 -5.83
N SER A 202 6.00 13.27 -5.34
CA SER A 202 5.47 14.27 -4.40
C SER A 202 5.75 13.91 -2.94
N MET A 203 5.89 12.63 -2.61
CA MET A 203 6.19 12.18 -1.25
C MET A 203 7.61 12.59 -0.80
N PRO A 204 7.88 12.68 0.52
CA PRO A 204 9.23 12.87 1.04
C PRO A 204 10.18 11.75 0.62
N VAL A 205 11.46 12.09 0.46
CA VAL A 205 12.54 11.11 0.26
C VAL A 205 13.01 10.64 1.64
N LEU A 206 12.91 9.33 1.92
CA LEU A 206 13.04 8.76 3.27
C LEU A 206 14.28 7.85 3.45
N PHE A 207 15.22 7.86 2.51
CA PHE A 207 16.38 6.96 2.57
C PHE A 207 17.29 7.22 3.79
N ASN A 208 17.38 8.45 4.24
CA ASN A 208 18.15 8.77 5.45
C ASN A 208 17.42 8.29 6.71
N GLU A 209 16.11 8.41 6.75
CA GLU A 209 15.26 7.99 7.86
C GLU A 209 15.22 6.47 8.02
N LEU A 210 15.45 5.70 6.95
CA LEU A 210 15.58 4.24 7.02
C LEU A 210 16.66 3.80 7.99
N LYS A 211 17.80 4.50 8.02
CA LYS A 211 18.98 4.16 8.86
C LYS A 211 18.69 4.19 10.37
N ILE A 212 17.68 4.96 10.77
CA ILE A 212 17.27 5.14 12.17
C ILE A 212 15.91 4.50 12.49
N LEU A 213 15.32 3.81 11.54
CA LEU A 213 14.06 3.09 11.74
C LEU A 213 14.33 1.70 12.32
N ASN A 214 14.49 1.63 13.65
CA ASN A 214 14.78 0.39 14.36
C ASN A 214 13.50 -0.42 14.62
N ARG A 215 12.80 -0.83 13.57
CA ARG A 215 11.65 -1.74 13.60
C ARG A 215 11.92 -2.95 12.72
N LYS A 216 11.46 -4.15 13.14
CA LYS A 216 11.54 -5.33 12.25
C LYS A 216 10.78 -5.02 10.97
N THR A 217 11.42 -5.17 9.83
CA THR A 217 10.86 -4.82 8.53
C THR A 217 11.06 -5.96 7.54
N LEU A 218 9.97 -6.45 6.99
CA LEU A 218 9.97 -7.38 5.87
C LEU A 218 9.71 -6.60 4.57
N LEU A 219 10.61 -6.75 3.61
CA LEU A 219 10.46 -6.22 2.26
C LEU A 219 10.14 -7.39 1.33
N ILE A 220 9.05 -7.31 0.58
CA ILE A 220 8.62 -8.33 -0.36
C ILE A 220 8.56 -7.75 -1.77
N THR A 221 9.14 -8.44 -2.75
CA THR A 221 9.06 -8.08 -4.16
C THR A 221 8.84 -9.32 -5.02
N GLY A 222 8.43 -9.15 -6.25
CA GLY A 222 8.40 -10.24 -7.22
C GLY A 222 9.66 -10.27 -8.08
N SER A 223 10.15 -11.47 -8.41
CA SER A 223 11.39 -11.65 -9.20
C SER A 223 11.30 -11.05 -10.61
N LEU A 224 10.09 -10.89 -11.15
CA LEU A 224 9.84 -10.26 -12.46
C LEU A 224 9.78 -8.73 -12.38
N ASP A 225 9.68 -8.14 -11.19
CA ASP A 225 9.74 -6.69 -10.98
C ASP A 225 11.17 -6.26 -10.61
N MET A 226 12.07 -6.30 -11.58
CA MET A 226 13.49 -5.98 -11.43
C MET A 226 13.72 -4.63 -10.77
N LYS A 227 12.93 -3.62 -11.14
CA LYS A 227 13.03 -2.27 -10.62
C LYS A 227 12.80 -2.22 -9.11
N PHE A 228 11.68 -2.74 -8.66
CA PHE A 228 11.35 -2.70 -7.22
C PHE A 228 12.20 -3.71 -6.42
N THR A 229 12.66 -4.80 -7.02
CA THR A 229 13.63 -5.71 -6.38
C THR A 229 14.93 -4.99 -6.07
N GLN A 230 15.47 -4.20 -6.99
CA GLN A 230 16.68 -3.39 -6.76
C GLN A 230 16.46 -2.30 -5.71
N ILE A 231 15.33 -1.58 -5.77
CA ILE A 231 14.98 -0.55 -4.79
C ILE A 231 14.86 -1.16 -3.38
N ASN A 232 14.16 -2.29 -3.25
CA ASN A 232 13.94 -2.92 -1.94
C ASN A 232 15.22 -3.56 -1.39
N LYS A 233 16.13 -4.04 -2.25
CA LYS A 233 17.47 -4.47 -1.84
C LYS A 233 18.23 -3.30 -1.20
N LEU A 234 18.26 -2.14 -1.86
CA LEU A 234 18.88 -0.93 -1.32
C LEU A 234 18.22 -0.49 0.00
N MET A 235 16.90 -0.52 0.09
CA MET A 235 16.19 -0.21 1.33
C MET A 235 16.55 -1.18 2.46
N SER A 236 16.69 -2.47 2.15
CA SER A 236 17.08 -3.50 3.13
C SER A 236 18.50 -3.28 3.66
N GLU A 237 19.43 -2.83 2.83
CA GLU A 237 20.81 -2.52 3.24
C GLU A 237 20.88 -1.31 4.20
N LEU A 238 19.89 -0.42 4.14
CA LEU A 238 19.83 0.79 4.99
C LEU A 238 19.05 0.57 6.29
N LEU A 239 18.07 -0.33 6.30
CA LEU A 239 17.23 -0.63 7.46
C LEU A 239 17.98 -1.50 8.46
N PRO A 240 18.08 -1.11 9.76
CA PRO A 240 18.87 -1.85 10.75
C PRO A 240 18.39 -3.26 11.05
N ARG A 241 17.08 -3.53 10.85
CA ARG A 241 16.45 -4.80 11.20
C ARG A 241 15.48 -5.23 10.09
N SER A 242 16.02 -5.60 8.94
CA SER A 242 15.19 -5.98 7.79
C SER A 242 15.59 -7.31 7.19
N GLU A 243 14.64 -7.91 6.50
CA GLU A 243 14.85 -8.98 5.54
C GLU A 243 14.16 -8.65 4.23
N HIS A 244 14.75 -9.02 3.10
CA HIS A 244 14.18 -8.84 1.78
C HIS A 244 13.99 -10.20 1.11
N ILE A 245 12.76 -10.48 0.71
CA ILE A 245 12.37 -11.72 0.02
C ILE A 245 11.82 -11.36 -1.36
N SER A 246 12.40 -11.96 -2.39
CA SER A 246 11.90 -11.88 -3.77
C SER A 246 11.12 -13.17 -4.08
N ILE A 247 9.81 -13.03 -4.34
CA ILE A 247 8.94 -14.17 -4.67
C ILE A 247 9.11 -14.52 -6.14
N GLU A 248 9.55 -15.75 -6.38
CA GLU A 248 9.85 -16.25 -7.72
C GLU A 248 8.61 -16.32 -8.61
N GLY A 249 8.75 -15.85 -9.85
CA GLY A 249 7.69 -15.88 -10.87
C GLY A 249 6.50 -14.98 -10.58
N SER A 250 6.65 -13.93 -9.76
CA SER A 250 5.67 -12.87 -9.59
C SER A 250 6.23 -11.51 -9.97
N GLY A 251 5.36 -10.58 -10.33
CA GLY A 251 5.69 -9.20 -10.67
C GLY A 251 5.43 -8.24 -9.51
N HIS A 252 4.87 -7.07 -9.83
CA HIS A 252 4.71 -5.97 -8.88
C HIS A 252 3.69 -6.24 -7.76
N ASN A 253 2.68 -7.08 -8.01
CA ASN A 253 1.63 -7.40 -7.05
C ASN A 253 1.74 -8.87 -6.62
N THR A 254 2.62 -9.14 -5.66
CA THR A 254 2.95 -10.51 -5.25
C THR A 254 1.80 -11.19 -4.51
N HIS A 255 1.04 -10.45 -3.69
CA HIS A 255 -0.10 -10.99 -2.95
C HIS A 255 -1.25 -11.43 -3.86
N LEU A 256 -1.36 -10.83 -5.04
CA LEU A 256 -2.34 -11.21 -6.06
C LEU A 256 -1.84 -12.35 -6.95
N GLU A 257 -0.56 -12.28 -7.36
CA GLU A 257 0.01 -13.19 -8.34
C GLU A 257 0.45 -14.53 -7.74
N LYS A 258 0.89 -14.52 -6.47
CA LYS A 258 1.37 -15.71 -5.72
C LYS A 258 0.88 -15.67 -4.27
N PRO A 259 -0.45 -15.67 -4.02
CA PRO A 259 -1.04 -15.45 -2.69
C PRO A 259 -0.55 -16.43 -1.63
N ASP A 260 -0.37 -17.71 -1.98
CA ASP A 260 0.10 -18.72 -1.04
C ASP A 260 1.54 -18.46 -0.60
N LYS A 261 2.43 -18.11 -1.54
CA LYS A 261 3.82 -17.78 -1.24
C LYS A 261 3.95 -16.49 -0.45
N PHE A 262 3.15 -15.50 -0.80
CA PHE A 262 3.09 -14.24 -0.05
C PHE A 262 2.68 -14.49 1.41
N SER A 263 1.63 -15.27 1.63
CA SER A 263 1.16 -15.62 2.98
C SER A 263 2.17 -16.47 3.76
N GLU A 264 2.85 -17.41 3.12
CA GLU A 264 3.93 -18.22 3.71
C GLU A 264 5.07 -17.33 4.21
N VAL A 265 5.50 -16.37 3.39
CA VAL A 265 6.56 -15.41 3.73
C VAL A 265 6.16 -14.53 4.92
N ILE A 266 4.93 -14.01 4.91
CA ILE A 266 4.41 -13.23 6.05
C ILE A 266 4.35 -14.08 7.32
N ASN A 267 3.78 -15.27 7.28
CA ASN A 267 3.67 -16.14 8.46
C ASN A 267 5.06 -16.47 9.03
N SER A 268 6.04 -16.75 8.17
CA SER A 268 7.43 -16.99 8.59
C SER A 268 8.06 -15.76 9.27
N PHE A 269 7.72 -14.56 8.83
CA PHE A 269 8.17 -13.32 9.47
C PHE A 269 7.48 -13.08 10.82
N LEU A 270 6.18 -13.31 10.90
CA LEU A 270 5.39 -13.14 12.13
C LEU A 270 5.88 -14.05 13.27
N LEU A 271 6.32 -15.27 12.96
CA LEU A 271 6.91 -16.19 13.95
C LEU A 271 8.22 -15.67 14.59
N LYS A 272 8.85 -14.68 13.98
CA LYS A 272 10.11 -14.09 14.48
C LYS A 272 9.87 -12.81 15.30
N LEU A 273 8.63 -12.31 15.40
CA LEU A 273 8.32 -11.08 16.16
C LEU A 273 8.33 -11.33 17.64
#